data_fe54835365b45ce3c64422ad8bb78962
#
_entry.id   fe54835365b45ce3c64422ad8bb78962
#
_cell.length_a   1.000
_cell.length_b   1.000
_cell.length_c   1.000
_cell.angle_alpha   90.00
_cell.angle_beta   90.00
_cell.angle_gamma   90.00
#
_symmetry.space_group_name_H-M   'P 1'
#
loop_
_entity.id
_entity.type
_entity.pdbx_description
1 polymer ?
#
loop_
_entity_poly.entity_id
_entity_poly.type
_entity_poly.pdbx_seq_one_letter_code
_entity_poly.pdbx_strand_id
1 'polypeptide(L)'
;MKRIVLLLLGLLLALPQFAQERKYSTFYEQRATLFEELPVTSKDIIFLGNSITNGCEWAELFQNKNVKNRGISGDICMGVYDRLDPIVKGKPAKIFLLIGINDVSRGTSADKIISEISMIVRKIKQESPKTKLYLQSVLPVNDCYGMFNG
;
A
#
# COMPACT_ATOMS: atom_id res chain seq x y z
N MET A 1 3.46 -43.25 -32.33
CA MET A 1 2.76 -41.99 -32.06
C MET A 1 2.42 -41.82 -30.57
N LYS A 2 1.77 -42.76 -29.86
CA LYS A 2 1.41 -42.63 -28.42
C LYS A 2 2.61 -42.42 -27.49
N ARG A 3 3.78 -43.02 -27.75
CA ARG A 3 5.00 -42.83 -26.90
C ARG A 3 5.64 -41.43 -27.03
N ILE A 4 5.55 -40.82 -28.20
CA ILE A 4 6.10 -39.46 -28.45
C ILE A 4 5.21 -38.41 -27.77
N VAL A 5 3.89 -38.59 -27.76
CA VAL A 5 2.94 -37.72 -27.07
C VAL A 5 3.16 -37.72 -25.54
N LEU A 6 3.44 -38.91 -24.96
CA LEU A 6 3.75 -39.05 -23.54
C LEU A 6 5.09 -38.34 -23.14
N LEU A 7 6.10 -38.39 -24.00
CA LEU A 7 7.36 -37.70 -23.80
C LEU A 7 7.21 -36.16 -23.88
N LEU A 8 6.39 -35.67 -24.81
CA LEU A 8 6.09 -34.25 -24.94
C LEU A 8 5.28 -33.73 -23.73
N LEU A 9 4.34 -34.53 -23.21
CA LEU A 9 3.56 -34.17 -22.01
C LEU A 9 4.46 -34.13 -20.75
N GLY A 10 5.43 -35.06 -20.63
CA GLY A 10 6.40 -35.07 -19.55
C GLY A 10 7.35 -33.87 -19.59
N LEU A 11 7.73 -33.38 -20.78
CA LEU A 11 8.60 -32.21 -20.94
C LEU A 11 7.88 -30.91 -20.55
N LEU A 12 6.55 -30.81 -20.80
CA LEU A 12 5.75 -29.63 -20.38
C LEU A 12 5.61 -29.52 -18.85
N LEU A 13 5.65 -30.64 -18.12
CA LEU A 13 5.60 -30.64 -16.64
C LEU A 13 6.96 -30.35 -15.99
N ALA A 14 8.05 -30.39 -16.75
CA ALA A 14 9.41 -30.14 -16.27
C ALA A 14 9.89 -28.69 -16.45
N LEU A 15 9.02 -27.79 -16.94
CA LEU A 15 9.38 -26.38 -16.98
C LEU A 15 9.52 -25.87 -15.56
N PRO A 16 10.71 -25.32 -15.18
CA PRO A 16 10.85 -24.74 -13.87
C PRO A 16 9.82 -23.61 -13.73
N GLN A 17 8.89 -23.78 -12.80
CA GLN A 17 8.05 -22.67 -12.37
C GLN A 17 8.99 -21.67 -11.67
N PHE A 18 9.48 -20.68 -12.41
CA PHE A 18 10.10 -19.52 -11.80
C PHE A 18 9.03 -18.87 -10.93
N ALA A 19 9.11 -19.11 -9.61
CA ALA A 19 8.33 -18.35 -8.66
C ALA A 19 8.76 -16.89 -8.85
N GLN A 20 7.89 -16.08 -9.43
CA GLN A 20 8.15 -14.65 -9.57
C GLN A 20 8.38 -14.10 -8.17
N GLU A 21 9.58 -13.58 -7.91
CA GLU A 21 9.94 -12.99 -6.63
C GLU A 21 8.98 -11.81 -6.38
N ARG A 22 8.15 -11.93 -5.36
CA ARG A 22 7.13 -10.91 -5.07
C ARG A 22 7.81 -9.71 -4.43
N LYS A 23 7.59 -8.54 -4.97
CA LYS A 23 8.07 -7.27 -4.43
C LYS A 23 7.49 -7.00 -3.03
N TYR A 24 6.25 -7.43 -2.78
CA TYR A 24 5.52 -7.22 -1.54
C TYR A 24 4.97 -8.53 -0.97
N SER A 25 4.50 -8.48 0.28
CA SER A 25 3.87 -9.63 0.93
C SER A 25 2.57 -10.05 0.23
N THR A 26 2.18 -11.33 0.40
CA THR A 26 0.89 -11.82 -0.10
C THR A 26 -0.30 -10.99 0.43
N PHE A 27 -0.24 -10.56 1.69
CA PHE A 27 -1.28 -9.71 2.28
C PHE A 27 -1.36 -8.35 1.59
N TYR A 28 -0.20 -7.74 1.27
CA TYR A 28 -0.17 -6.49 0.51
C TYR A 28 -0.85 -6.66 -0.86
N GLU A 29 -0.46 -7.70 -1.63
CA GLU A 29 -1.00 -7.94 -2.97
C GLU A 29 -2.53 -8.16 -2.93
N GLN A 30 -3.01 -8.97 -1.98
CA GLN A 30 -4.46 -9.19 -1.79
C GLN A 30 -5.20 -7.88 -1.49
N ARG A 31 -4.66 -7.03 -0.62
CA ARG A 31 -5.29 -5.77 -0.25
C ARG A 31 -5.21 -4.74 -1.37
N ALA A 32 -4.07 -4.65 -2.06
CA ALA A 32 -3.89 -3.72 -3.19
C ALA A 32 -4.85 -4.06 -4.33
N THR A 33 -4.93 -5.33 -4.74
CA THR A 33 -5.88 -5.82 -5.76
C THR A 33 -7.34 -5.54 -5.35
N LEU A 34 -7.70 -5.80 -4.09
CA LEU A 34 -9.03 -5.45 -3.60
C LEU A 34 -9.32 -3.95 -3.72
N PHE A 35 -8.32 -3.10 -3.45
CA PHE A 35 -8.51 -1.65 -3.52
C PHE A 35 -8.66 -1.14 -4.97
N GLU A 36 -8.14 -1.86 -5.96
CA GLU A 36 -8.38 -1.59 -7.38
C GLU A 36 -9.86 -1.80 -7.76
N GLU A 37 -10.48 -2.85 -7.19
CA GLU A 37 -11.91 -3.17 -7.43
C GLU A 37 -12.87 -2.26 -6.65
N LEU A 38 -12.42 -1.69 -5.53
CA LEU A 38 -13.27 -0.86 -4.67
C LEU A 38 -13.26 0.60 -5.15
N PRO A 39 -14.41 1.14 -5.62
CA PRO A 39 -14.45 2.48 -6.18
C PRO A 39 -14.09 3.56 -5.15
N VAL A 40 -13.39 4.58 -5.64
CA VAL A 40 -13.17 5.84 -4.93
C VAL A 40 -13.89 6.95 -5.67
N THR A 41 -14.55 7.84 -4.95
CA THR A 41 -15.34 8.96 -5.49
C THR A 41 -14.88 10.29 -4.90
N SER A 42 -15.30 11.39 -5.51
CA SER A 42 -14.99 12.75 -5.05
C SER A 42 -15.64 13.13 -3.70
N LYS A 43 -16.51 12.29 -3.15
CA LYS A 43 -17.10 12.46 -1.81
C LYS A 43 -16.30 11.73 -0.73
N ASP A 44 -15.41 10.83 -1.12
CA ASP A 44 -14.74 9.96 -0.17
C ASP A 44 -13.63 10.68 0.61
N ILE A 45 -13.46 10.21 1.83
CA ILE A 45 -12.39 10.59 2.76
C ILE A 45 -11.54 9.34 2.97
N ILE A 46 -10.32 9.37 2.50
CA ILE A 46 -9.42 8.20 2.48
C ILE A 46 -8.46 8.26 3.67
N PHE A 47 -8.46 7.24 4.50
CA PHE A 47 -7.38 6.96 5.43
C PHE A 47 -6.39 6.01 4.77
N LEU A 48 -5.22 6.54 4.41
CA LEU A 48 -4.17 5.86 3.64
C LEU A 48 -2.95 5.63 4.52
N GLY A 49 -2.41 4.42 4.54
CA GLY A 49 -1.25 4.14 5.38
C GLY A 49 -0.99 2.65 5.61
N ASN A 50 -0.34 2.37 6.73
CA ASN A 50 0.12 1.04 7.13
C ASN A 50 -0.86 0.31 8.08
N SER A 51 -0.32 -0.54 9.00
CA SER A 51 -1.11 -1.30 9.97
C SER A 51 -1.92 -0.43 10.93
N ILE A 52 -1.41 0.73 11.32
CA ILE A 52 -2.12 1.66 12.21
C ILE A 52 -3.41 2.13 11.52
N THR A 53 -3.34 2.42 10.25
CA THR A 53 -4.51 2.77 9.43
C THR A 53 -5.40 1.55 9.17
N ASN A 54 -4.81 0.40 8.86
CA ASN A 54 -5.55 -0.82 8.53
C ASN A 54 -6.40 -1.32 9.70
N GLY A 55 -5.93 -1.19 10.93
CA GLY A 55 -6.53 -1.77 12.13
C GLY A 55 -7.75 -1.03 12.69
N CYS A 56 -8.32 -0.04 11.99
CA CYS A 56 -9.47 0.71 12.47
C CYS A 56 -10.66 0.62 11.50
N GLU A 57 -11.85 0.45 12.04
CA GLU A 57 -13.12 0.50 11.30
C GLU A 57 -13.59 1.96 11.13
N TRP A 58 -12.86 2.70 10.29
CA TRP A 58 -13.02 4.14 10.12
C TRP A 58 -14.45 4.57 9.76
N ALA A 59 -15.15 3.81 8.91
CA ALA A 59 -16.51 4.14 8.48
C ALA A 59 -17.50 4.06 9.65
N GLU A 60 -17.31 3.09 10.54
CA GLU A 60 -18.13 2.90 11.73
C GLU A 60 -17.81 3.96 12.77
N LEU A 61 -16.50 4.20 13.04
CA LEU A 61 -16.04 5.20 14.00
C LEU A 61 -16.60 6.59 13.68
N PHE A 62 -16.60 6.99 12.41
CA PHE A 62 -17.12 8.28 11.97
C PHE A 62 -18.59 8.25 11.54
N GLN A 63 -19.28 7.11 11.65
CA GLN A 63 -20.65 6.90 11.17
C GLN A 63 -20.89 7.48 9.75
N ASN A 64 -19.90 7.27 8.89
CA ASN A 64 -19.87 7.87 7.56
C ASN A 64 -19.35 6.88 6.51
N LYS A 65 -20.24 6.41 5.64
CA LYS A 65 -19.91 5.48 4.55
C LYS A 65 -18.90 6.00 3.51
N ASN A 66 -18.69 7.31 3.46
CA ASN A 66 -17.69 7.92 2.56
C ASN A 66 -16.27 7.86 3.16
N VAL A 67 -16.12 7.49 4.42
CA VAL A 67 -14.80 7.25 5.01
C VAL A 67 -14.33 5.86 4.62
N LYS A 68 -13.15 5.78 3.99
CA LYS A 68 -12.61 4.54 3.42
C LYS A 68 -11.26 4.22 4.04
N ASN A 69 -11.13 2.97 4.51
CA ASN A 69 -9.85 2.43 4.93
C ASN A 69 -9.05 1.98 3.70
N ARG A 70 -7.86 2.55 3.53
CA ARG A 70 -6.86 2.16 2.53
C ARG A 70 -5.51 1.91 3.22
N GLY A 71 -5.55 1.34 4.43
CA GLY A 71 -4.38 0.86 5.15
C GLY A 71 -4.00 -0.56 4.74
N ILE A 72 -2.71 -0.87 4.73
CA ILE A 72 -2.16 -2.22 4.57
C ILE A 72 -1.11 -2.47 5.65
N SER A 73 -1.27 -3.52 6.44
CA SER A 73 -0.29 -3.87 7.47
C SER A 73 1.08 -4.19 6.87
N GLY A 74 2.13 -3.63 7.47
CA GLY A 74 3.50 -3.79 7.01
C GLY A 74 3.90 -2.89 5.83
N ASP A 75 3.00 -2.02 5.36
CA ASP A 75 3.25 -1.16 4.20
C ASP A 75 4.34 -0.11 4.48
N ILE A 76 5.05 0.26 3.43
CA ILE A 76 6.13 1.25 3.39
C ILE A 76 5.79 2.38 2.43
N CYS A 77 6.57 3.44 2.43
CA CYS A 77 6.34 4.60 1.56
C CYS A 77 6.19 4.20 0.08
N MET A 78 7.10 3.39 -0.44
CA MET A 78 7.02 2.94 -1.84
C MET A 78 5.83 2.02 -2.10
N GLY A 79 5.41 1.21 -1.12
CA GLY A 79 4.20 0.40 -1.25
C GLY A 79 2.94 1.27 -1.41
N VAL A 80 2.82 2.34 -0.62
CA VAL A 80 1.73 3.32 -0.80
C VAL A 80 1.80 3.97 -2.18
N TYR A 81 2.99 4.36 -2.65
CA TYR A 81 3.18 4.98 -3.95
C TYR A 81 2.71 4.06 -5.10
N ASP A 82 3.07 2.78 -5.06
CA ASP A 82 2.78 1.80 -6.12
C ASP A 82 1.28 1.49 -6.25
N ARG A 83 0.49 1.64 -5.16
CA ARG A 83 -0.96 1.41 -5.15
C ARG A 83 -1.82 2.68 -5.10
N LEU A 84 -1.24 3.83 -5.44
CA LEU A 84 -1.92 5.13 -5.32
C LEU A 84 -2.90 5.41 -6.46
N ASP A 85 -2.70 4.82 -7.64
CA ASP A 85 -3.45 5.11 -8.86
C ASP A 85 -4.99 5.01 -8.71
N PRO A 86 -5.57 3.92 -8.19
CA PRO A 86 -7.02 3.81 -8.04
C PRO A 86 -7.58 4.89 -7.09
N ILE A 87 -6.78 5.36 -6.12
CA ILE A 87 -7.18 6.38 -5.16
C ILE A 87 -7.23 7.76 -5.85
N VAL A 88 -6.15 8.17 -6.52
CA VAL A 88 -6.07 9.49 -7.15
C VAL A 88 -6.99 9.62 -8.36
N LYS A 89 -7.22 8.51 -9.09
CA LYS A 89 -8.20 8.44 -10.18
C LYS A 89 -9.62 8.79 -9.71
N GLY A 90 -9.99 8.38 -8.49
CA GLY A 90 -11.28 8.67 -7.88
C GLY A 90 -11.43 10.11 -7.40
N LYS A 91 -10.34 10.88 -7.33
CA LYS A 91 -10.31 12.30 -6.91
C LYS A 91 -11.02 12.55 -5.57
N PRO A 92 -10.66 11.85 -4.49
CA PRO A 92 -11.37 11.93 -3.22
C PRO A 92 -11.34 13.34 -2.64
N ALA A 93 -12.32 13.66 -1.78
CA ALA A 93 -12.38 14.96 -1.10
C ALA A 93 -11.17 15.19 -0.20
N LYS A 94 -10.76 14.14 0.53
CA LYS A 94 -9.66 14.23 1.50
C LYS A 94 -8.85 12.94 1.50
N ILE A 95 -7.55 13.06 1.77
CA ILE A 95 -6.65 11.95 2.09
C ILE A 95 -5.93 12.29 3.40
N PHE A 96 -5.99 11.37 4.37
CA PHE A 96 -5.19 11.37 5.58
C PHE A 96 -4.10 10.30 5.40
N LEU A 97 -2.84 10.72 5.28
CA LEU A 97 -1.70 9.83 5.04
C LEU A 97 -0.87 9.66 6.30
N LEU A 98 -0.75 8.40 6.78
CA LEU A 98 0.14 8.00 7.87
C LEU A 98 1.04 6.85 7.39
N ILE A 99 2.32 7.15 7.14
CA ILE A 99 3.29 6.18 6.63
C ILE A 99 4.71 6.54 7.09
N GLY A 100 5.64 5.59 7.03
CA GLY A 100 7.05 5.80 7.29
C GLY A 100 7.61 4.97 8.46
N ILE A 101 6.79 4.57 9.43
CA ILE A 101 7.28 3.83 10.61
C ILE A 101 7.89 2.47 10.25
N ASN A 102 7.34 1.76 9.26
CA ASN A 102 7.90 0.50 8.79
C ASN A 102 9.18 0.70 7.99
N ASP A 103 9.35 1.83 7.34
CA ASP A 103 10.59 2.23 6.68
C ASP A 103 11.69 2.44 7.71
N VAL A 104 11.39 3.15 8.81
CA VAL A 104 12.30 3.34 9.96
C VAL A 104 12.72 1.99 10.54
N SER A 105 11.76 1.09 10.83
CA SER A 105 12.07 -0.23 11.40
C SER A 105 12.93 -1.12 10.47
N ARG A 106 12.97 -0.81 9.18
CA ARG A 106 13.81 -1.48 8.18
C ARG A 106 15.16 -0.79 7.97
N GLY A 107 15.48 0.24 8.76
CA GLY A 107 16.74 0.99 8.66
C GLY A 107 16.81 1.93 7.45
N THR A 108 15.67 2.31 6.85
CA THR A 108 15.65 3.29 5.78
C THR A 108 16.00 4.68 6.33
N SER A 109 16.94 5.38 5.68
CA SER A 109 17.35 6.70 6.14
C SER A 109 16.22 7.73 6.07
N ALA A 110 16.24 8.72 6.98
CA ALA A 110 15.25 9.79 7.02
C ALA A 110 15.14 10.53 5.69
N ASP A 111 16.25 10.85 5.04
CA ASP A 111 16.27 11.53 3.74
C ASP A 111 15.53 10.73 2.66
N LYS A 112 15.73 9.41 2.64
CA LYS A 112 15.03 8.52 1.70
C LYS A 112 13.53 8.47 2.00
N ILE A 113 13.12 8.35 3.26
CA ILE A 113 11.72 8.36 3.67
C ILE A 113 11.05 9.67 3.26
N ILE A 114 11.70 10.82 3.51
CA ILE A 114 11.21 12.15 3.13
C ILE A 114 11.06 12.26 1.60
N SER A 115 12.04 11.75 0.85
CA SER A 115 11.99 11.73 -0.62
C SER A 115 10.79 10.91 -1.13
N GLU A 116 10.58 9.71 -0.60
CA GLU A 116 9.49 8.82 -1.00
C GLU A 116 8.11 9.39 -0.61
N ILE A 117 7.96 9.97 0.59
CA ILE A 117 6.74 10.69 0.98
C ILE A 117 6.49 11.87 0.03
N SER A 118 7.55 12.59 -0.35
CA SER A 118 7.45 13.71 -1.30
C SER A 118 6.99 13.24 -2.70
N MET A 119 7.34 12.03 -3.12
CA MET A 119 6.82 11.43 -4.37
C MET A 119 5.31 11.19 -4.26
N ILE A 120 4.84 10.61 -3.16
CA ILE A 120 3.40 10.37 -2.90
C ILE A 120 2.63 11.69 -2.92
N VAL A 121 3.13 12.71 -2.20
CA VAL A 121 2.50 14.04 -2.12
C VAL A 121 2.41 14.69 -3.49
N ARG A 122 3.50 14.65 -4.28
CA ARG A 122 3.53 15.19 -5.65
C ARG A 122 2.52 14.51 -6.54
N LYS A 123 2.47 13.18 -6.55
CA LYS A 123 1.52 12.40 -7.35
C LYS A 123 0.08 12.75 -7.00
N ILE A 124 -0.28 12.82 -5.71
CA ILE A 124 -1.62 13.23 -5.28
C ILE A 124 -1.94 14.65 -5.78
N LYS A 125 -1.03 15.61 -5.63
CA LYS A 125 -1.25 16.99 -6.06
C LYS A 125 -1.36 17.14 -7.58
N GLN A 126 -0.63 16.34 -8.34
CA GLN A 126 -0.66 16.38 -9.81
C GLN A 126 -1.93 15.72 -10.36
N GLU A 127 -2.28 14.54 -9.88
CA GLU A 127 -3.37 13.75 -10.43
C GLU A 127 -4.73 14.03 -9.79
N SER A 128 -4.74 14.56 -8.56
CA SER A 128 -5.95 14.91 -7.81
C SER A 128 -5.83 16.29 -7.11
N PRO A 129 -5.63 17.38 -7.86
CA PRO A 129 -5.25 18.68 -7.31
C PRO A 129 -6.29 19.31 -6.37
N LYS A 130 -7.56 18.90 -6.44
CA LYS A 130 -8.63 19.37 -5.54
C LYS A 130 -8.71 18.60 -4.23
N THR A 131 -8.02 17.45 -4.12
CA THR A 131 -7.98 16.64 -2.90
C THR A 131 -7.23 17.38 -1.79
N LYS A 132 -7.86 17.51 -0.63
CA LYS A 132 -7.20 18.02 0.58
C LYS A 132 -6.36 16.91 1.19
N LEU A 133 -5.04 17.06 1.15
CA LEU A 133 -4.09 16.10 1.73
C LEU A 133 -3.66 16.55 3.12
N TYR A 134 -3.76 15.64 4.09
CA TYR A 134 -3.27 15.77 5.45
C TYR A 134 -2.19 14.73 5.70
N LEU A 135 -0.97 15.18 5.91
CA LEU A 135 0.14 14.32 6.30
C LEU A 135 0.16 14.24 7.84
N GLN A 136 0.08 13.02 8.36
CA GLN A 136 0.11 12.75 9.78
C GLN A 136 1.54 12.42 10.21
N SER A 137 2.00 13.01 11.30
CA SER A 137 3.32 12.72 11.88
C SER A 137 3.34 11.29 12.43
N VAL A 138 4.46 10.59 12.21
CA VAL A 138 4.77 9.38 12.95
C VAL A 138 5.02 9.78 14.40
N LEU A 139 4.37 9.08 15.33
CA LEU A 139 4.57 9.31 16.76
C LEU A 139 5.91 8.70 17.21
N PRO A 140 6.53 9.23 18.27
CA PRO A 140 7.69 8.62 18.89
C PRO A 140 7.39 7.16 19.26
N VAL A 141 8.33 6.27 18.99
CA VAL A 141 8.25 4.86 19.34
C VAL A 141 9.07 4.57 20.58
N ASN A 142 8.67 3.52 21.31
CA ASN A 142 9.46 3.05 22.44
C ASN A 142 10.52 2.07 21.91
N ASP A 143 11.78 2.42 22.05
CA ASP A 143 12.94 1.65 21.61
C ASP A 143 13.24 0.41 22.46
N CYS A 144 12.53 0.21 23.61
CA CYS A 144 12.69 -0.98 24.42
C CYS A 144 12.35 -2.31 23.67
N TYR A 145 11.64 -2.24 22.56
CA TYR A 145 11.32 -3.40 21.73
C TYR A 145 12.40 -3.75 20.68
N GLY A 146 13.51 -3.02 20.62
CA GLY A 146 14.64 -3.31 19.75
C GLY A 146 14.39 -3.21 18.23
N MET A 147 13.18 -2.85 17.82
CA MET A 147 12.81 -2.74 16.39
C MET A 147 13.11 -1.36 15.78
N PHE A 148 13.44 -0.39 16.62
CA PHE A 148 13.59 1.01 16.22
C PHE A 148 14.89 1.60 16.79
N ASN A 149 15.95 0.79 16.83
CA ASN A 149 17.27 1.22 17.27
C ASN A 149 17.87 2.15 16.22
N GLY A 150 17.83 3.45 16.50
CA GLY A 150 18.41 4.47 15.66
C GLY A 150 18.51 5.80 16.40
#